data_2b89da4d8768297ebaf4c9e98d3be1d7
#
_entry.id   2b89da4d8768297ebaf4c9e98d3be1d7
#
_cell.length_a   1.000
_cell.length_b   1.000
_cell.length_c   1.000
_cell.angle_alpha   90.00
_cell.angle_beta   90.00
_cell.angle_gamma   90.00
#
_symmetry.space_group_name_H-M   'P 1'
#
loop_
_entity.id
_entity.type
_entity.pdbx_description
1 polymer ?
#
loop_
_entity_poly.entity_id
_entity_poly.type
_entity_poly.pdbx_seq_one_letter_code
_entity_poly.pdbx_strand_id
1 'polypeptide(L)'
;MARVYNFSAGPAVLPEEVLKEAAEEMLDYRGCGMSVMEMSHRSKMFDDIIKTAEADLRELMNIPDNYKVLFLQGGASQQFSAIPMNLMKNKVADFIITGQWAKKAYQEASRYGKANILASSEDKTYTYIPDCSDLPVSEDAAYVYVCYNNTIYGTKYQQIPNTKGKILVADMSSCILSEPVNVEDFGVIYFGVQKNVGPAGVVVCIVREDLITDDVLEGTPTMLKWKTQADADSLYNTPPCYGIYICGKVFKWLKDQGGLTAMKKRNEEKAKILYDFLDQSEMFKGTVVKEDRSLMNVPFVTGDKDLDAKFVAEAKEAGFENLKGHRTVGGMRASIYNAMPKEGVEKLVAFMKKFEEENK
;
A
#
# COMPACT_ATOMS: atom_id res chain seq x y z
N MET A 1 -9.95 -18.31 21.71
CA MET A 1 -10.98 -17.51 20.99
C MET A 1 -10.67 -17.55 19.50
N ALA A 2 -11.68 -17.68 18.64
CA ALA A 2 -11.46 -17.54 17.20
C ALA A 2 -11.07 -16.09 16.89
N ARG A 3 -10.17 -15.87 15.92
CA ARG A 3 -9.81 -14.52 15.46
C ARG A 3 -10.99 -13.88 14.73
N VAL A 4 -11.18 -12.58 14.92
CA VAL A 4 -12.14 -11.79 14.15
C VAL A 4 -11.67 -11.61 12.71
N TYR A 5 -12.59 -11.35 11.78
CA TYR A 5 -12.27 -10.94 10.42
C TYR A 5 -12.04 -9.42 10.40
N ASN A 6 -10.76 -9.03 10.34
CA ASN A 6 -10.36 -7.62 10.38
C ASN A 6 -10.28 -7.03 8.96
N PHE A 7 -11.23 -6.19 8.60
CA PHE A 7 -11.30 -5.47 7.31
C PHE A 7 -10.66 -4.08 7.35
N SER A 8 -9.79 -3.82 8.33
CA SER A 8 -9.11 -2.53 8.47
C SER A 8 -8.29 -2.17 7.24
N ALA A 9 -8.32 -0.90 6.87
CA ALA A 9 -7.55 -0.39 5.74
C ALA A 9 -6.06 -0.15 6.04
N GLY A 10 -5.69 -0.20 7.32
CA GLY A 10 -4.31 -0.06 7.80
C GLY A 10 -4.21 0.67 9.15
N PRO A 11 -3.49 0.11 10.15
CA PRO A 11 -2.88 -1.23 10.12
C PRO A 11 -3.88 -2.34 9.83
N ALA A 12 -3.47 -3.32 8.99
CA ALA A 12 -4.35 -4.34 8.46
C ALA A 12 -4.07 -5.74 9.02
N VAL A 13 -4.88 -6.70 8.61
CA VAL A 13 -4.70 -8.11 8.95
C VAL A 13 -3.33 -8.62 8.47
N LEU A 14 -2.65 -9.41 9.31
CA LEU A 14 -1.42 -10.12 8.96
C LEU A 14 -1.67 -11.63 8.85
N PRO A 15 -0.86 -12.36 8.07
CA PRO A 15 -0.95 -13.81 8.01
C PRO A 15 -0.79 -14.43 9.40
N GLU A 16 -1.67 -15.36 9.74
CA GLU A 16 -1.67 -15.98 11.08
C GLU A 16 -0.41 -16.81 11.30
N GLU A 17 0.08 -17.46 10.27
CA GLU A 17 1.32 -18.22 10.26
C GLU A 17 2.51 -17.33 10.66
N VAL A 18 2.60 -16.13 10.08
CA VAL A 18 3.64 -15.14 10.42
C VAL A 18 3.55 -14.70 11.87
N LEU A 19 2.33 -14.46 12.37
CA LEU A 19 2.14 -14.06 13.77
C LEU A 19 2.49 -15.18 14.75
N LYS A 20 2.19 -16.45 14.42
CA LYS A 20 2.56 -17.62 15.24
C LYS A 20 4.08 -17.78 15.30
N GLU A 21 4.75 -17.76 14.13
CA GLU A 21 6.21 -17.86 14.07
C GLU A 21 6.88 -16.71 14.83
N ALA A 22 6.37 -15.48 14.69
CA ALA A 22 6.88 -14.34 15.45
C ALA A 22 6.66 -14.46 16.96
N ALA A 23 5.56 -15.07 17.39
CA ALA A 23 5.28 -15.34 18.81
C ALA A 23 6.22 -16.42 19.39
N GLU A 24 6.53 -17.45 18.61
CA GLU A 24 7.47 -18.50 19.01
C GLU A 24 8.90 -17.94 19.15
N GLU A 25 9.31 -17.02 18.26
CA GLU A 25 10.62 -16.37 18.27
C GLU A 25 10.68 -15.12 19.17
N MET A 26 9.58 -14.77 19.88
CA MET A 26 9.49 -13.51 20.63
C MET A 26 10.56 -13.37 21.72
N LEU A 27 10.89 -14.42 22.45
CA LEU A 27 11.88 -14.41 23.52
C LEU A 27 13.24 -14.92 23.05
N ASP A 28 13.27 -15.74 22.02
CA ASP A 28 14.49 -16.43 21.58
C ASP A 28 14.50 -16.63 20.08
N TYR A 29 15.04 -15.64 19.35
CA TYR A 29 15.18 -15.74 17.90
C TYR A 29 16.21 -16.80 17.51
N ARG A 30 15.72 -17.94 16.99
CA ARG A 30 16.57 -19.05 16.49
C ARG A 30 17.62 -19.53 17.46
N GLY A 31 17.33 -19.57 18.74
CA GLY A 31 18.24 -20.10 19.80
C GLY A 31 19.36 -19.14 20.20
N CYS A 32 19.26 -17.85 19.86
CA CYS A 32 20.28 -16.85 20.23
C CYS A 32 20.10 -16.28 21.66
N GLY A 33 19.02 -16.63 22.35
CA GLY A 33 18.73 -16.21 23.71
C GLY A 33 18.22 -14.77 23.86
N MET A 34 17.80 -14.11 22.74
CA MET A 34 17.23 -12.76 22.76
C MET A 34 16.15 -12.56 21.71
N SER A 35 15.28 -11.59 21.96
CA SER A 35 14.30 -11.11 21.00
C SER A 35 14.95 -10.28 19.87
N VAL A 36 14.34 -10.30 18.67
CA VAL A 36 14.72 -9.36 17.61
C VAL A 36 14.56 -7.89 18.06
N MET A 37 13.64 -7.61 19.00
CA MET A 37 13.46 -6.25 19.55
C MET A 37 14.64 -5.76 20.39
N GLU A 38 15.44 -6.67 20.95
CA GLU A 38 16.61 -6.37 21.79
C GLU A 38 17.92 -6.42 20.99
N MET A 39 17.83 -6.92 19.75
CA MET A 39 18.99 -7.20 18.91
C MET A 39 19.63 -5.92 18.39
N SER A 40 20.95 -5.80 18.52
CA SER A 40 21.67 -4.71 17.88
C SER A 40 21.51 -4.78 16.36
N HIS A 41 21.09 -3.67 15.75
CA HIS A 41 21.02 -3.56 14.29
C HIS A 41 22.36 -3.67 13.57
N ARG A 42 23.47 -3.63 14.32
CA ARG A 42 24.85 -3.82 13.81
C ARG A 42 25.37 -5.26 14.04
N SER A 43 24.53 -6.14 14.59
CA SER A 43 24.88 -7.55 14.74
C SER A 43 24.76 -8.27 13.40
N LYS A 44 25.58 -9.33 13.25
CA LYS A 44 25.47 -10.22 12.07
C LYS A 44 24.08 -10.82 11.93
N MET A 45 23.40 -11.13 13.04
CA MET A 45 22.04 -11.70 13.02
C MET A 45 21.04 -10.73 12.39
N PHE A 46 21.11 -9.44 12.74
CA PHE A 46 20.22 -8.46 12.13
C PHE A 46 20.61 -8.15 10.68
N ASP A 47 21.88 -8.13 10.35
CA ASP A 47 22.34 -8.04 8.96
C ASP A 47 21.76 -9.17 8.10
N ASP A 48 21.75 -10.40 8.63
CA ASP A 48 21.11 -11.55 7.95
C ASP A 48 19.59 -11.36 7.82
N ILE A 49 18.90 -10.78 8.81
CA ILE A 49 17.47 -10.49 8.76
C ILE A 49 17.12 -9.49 7.64
N ILE A 50 17.79 -8.34 7.63
CA ILE A 50 17.47 -7.29 6.66
C ILE A 50 17.87 -7.67 5.23
N LYS A 51 19.00 -8.33 5.04
CA LYS A 51 19.45 -8.82 3.73
C LYS A 51 18.55 -9.92 3.19
N THR A 52 18.08 -10.83 4.06
CA THR A 52 17.11 -11.85 3.64
C THR A 52 15.78 -11.21 3.25
N ALA A 53 15.30 -10.23 4.03
CA ALA A 53 14.07 -9.50 3.69
C ALA A 53 14.20 -8.76 2.34
N GLU A 54 15.34 -8.12 2.08
CA GLU A 54 15.60 -7.48 0.79
C GLU A 54 15.66 -8.51 -0.35
N ALA A 55 16.38 -9.61 -0.18
CA ALA A 55 16.51 -10.65 -1.19
C ALA A 55 15.14 -11.27 -1.55
N ASP A 56 14.31 -11.57 -0.55
CA ASP A 56 12.96 -12.10 -0.76
C ASP A 56 12.05 -11.10 -1.49
N LEU A 57 12.12 -9.82 -1.15
CA LEU A 57 11.37 -8.77 -1.86
C LEU A 57 11.84 -8.63 -3.30
N ARG A 58 13.16 -8.66 -3.54
CA ARG A 58 13.74 -8.61 -4.89
C ARG A 58 13.25 -9.78 -5.74
N GLU A 59 13.27 -10.98 -5.20
CA GLU A 59 12.79 -12.19 -5.88
C GLU A 59 11.28 -12.10 -6.18
N LEU A 60 10.45 -11.71 -5.21
CA LEU A 60 9.00 -11.60 -5.38
C LEU A 60 8.59 -10.61 -6.49
N MET A 61 9.29 -9.49 -6.59
CA MET A 61 8.96 -8.42 -7.53
C MET A 61 9.86 -8.39 -8.78
N ASN A 62 10.83 -9.31 -8.90
CA ASN A 62 11.86 -9.29 -9.95
C ASN A 62 12.56 -7.92 -10.02
N ILE A 63 12.98 -7.37 -8.86
CA ILE A 63 13.62 -6.05 -8.80
C ILE A 63 15.00 -6.13 -9.45
N PRO A 64 15.28 -5.34 -10.52
CA PRO A 64 16.57 -5.33 -11.17
C PRO A 64 17.71 -4.83 -10.27
N ASP A 65 18.96 -5.22 -10.57
CA ASP A 65 20.13 -4.85 -9.77
C ASP A 65 20.41 -3.34 -9.75
N ASN A 66 19.96 -2.61 -10.76
CA ASN A 66 20.06 -1.16 -10.86
C ASN A 66 18.97 -0.40 -10.05
N TYR A 67 18.32 -1.07 -9.11
CA TYR A 67 17.43 -0.46 -8.11
C TYR A 67 17.96 -0.72 -6.71
N LYS A 68 17.85 0.28 -5.83
CA LYS A 68 18.08 0.14 -4.38
C LYS A 68 16.76 -0.09 -3.66
N VAL A 69 16.76 -0.99 -2.69
CA VAL A 69 15.64 -1.21 -1.77
C VAL A 69 16.02 -0.58 -0.43
N LEU A 70 15.26 0.42 -0.02
CA LEU A 70 15.52 1.17 1.20
C LEU A 70 14.43 0.88 2.23
N PHE A 71 14.81 0.40 3.42
CA PHE A 71 13.93 0.25 4.57
C PHE A 71 14.01 1.50 5.44
N LEU A 72 12.98 2.34 5.38
CA LEU A 72 12.98 3.67 5.97
C LEU A 72 11.94 3.79 7.10
N GLN A 73 11.97 4.92 7.80
CA GLN A 73 11.03 5.31 8.85
C GLN A 73 10.10 6.43 8.37
N GLY A 74 9.18 6.90 9.22
CA GLY A 74 8.29 8.05 8.96
C GLY A 74 7.04 7.72 8.16
N GLY A 75 6.86 6.46 7.76
CA GLY A 75 5.72 5.99 6.97
C GLY A 75 5.66 6.61 5.57
N ALA A 76 4.65 6.23 4.79
CA ALA A 76 4.45 6.74 3.43
C ALA A 76 4.28 8.27 3.38
N SER A 77 3.73 8.89 4.43
CA SER A 77 3.54 10.34 4.46
C SER A 77 4.85 11.13 4.47
N GLN A 78 5.94 10.59 5.04
CA GLN A 78 7.24 11.24 4.98
C GLN A 78 7.80 11.25 3.56
N GLN A 79 7.41 10.29 2.72
CA GLN A 79 7.85 10.25 1.32
C GLN A 79 7.24 11.39 0.49
N PHE A 80 6.12 11.97 0.92
CA PHE A 80 5.57 13.18 0.28
C PHE A 80 6.56 14.36 0.31
N SER A 81 7.40 14.42 1.35
CA SER A 81 8.51 15.41 1.46
C SER A 81 9.81 14.87 0.86
N ALA A 82 10.19 13.63 1.16
CA ALA A 82 11.46 13.06 0.74
C ALA A 82 11.59 12.98 -0.79
N ILE A 83 10.53 12.57 -1.50
CA ILE A 83 10.52 12.45 -2.96
C ILE A 83 10.84 13.80 -3.65
N PRO A 84 10.09 14.90 -3.40
CA PRO A 84 10.45 16.18 -4.01
C PRO A 84 11.83 16.67 -3.58
N MET A 85 12.26 16.43 -2.35
CA MET A 85 13.59 16.84 -1.88
C MET A 85 14.72 16.12 -2.63
N ASN A 86 14.52 14.86 -3.04
CA ASN A 86 15.52 14.11 -3.80
C ASN A 86 15.41 14.31 -5.32
N LEU A 87 14.22 14.60 -5.87
CA LEU A 87 13.99 14.58 -7.32
C LEU A 87 13.73 15.97 -7.93
N MET A 88 13.09 16.90 -7.21
CA MET A 88 12.66 18.20 -7.75
C MET A 88 13.79 19.24 -7.84
N LYS A 89 14.94 18.86 -8.37
CA LYS A 89 16.11 19.76 -8.51
C LYS A 89 15.78 21.05 -9.28
N ASN A 90 14.97 20.93 -10.33
CA ASN A 90 14.47 22.04 -11.13
C ASN A 90 13.17 22.65 -10.57
N LYS A 91 12.70 22.16 -9.42
CA LYS A 91 11.49 22.63 -8.71
C LYS A 91 10.17 22.48 -9.49
N VAL A 92 10.07 21.49 -10.40
CA VAL A 92 8.83 21.19 -11.14
C VAL A 92 8.49 19.71 -11.03
N ALA A 93 7.24 19.39 -10.71
CA ALA A 93 6.72 18.01 -10.73
C ALA A 93 5.24 17.98 -11.13
N ASP A 94 4.81 16.88 -11.74
CA ASP A 94 3.46 16.68 -12.23
C ASP A 94 2.73 15.57 -11.43
N PHE A 95 1.41 15.74 -11.24
CA PHE A 95 0.59 14.87 -10.41
C PHE A 95 -0.69 14.47 -11.11
N ILE A 96 -1.09 13.20 -10.95
CA ILE A 96 -2.43 12.72 -11.30
C ILE A 96 -3.19 12.48 -9.98
N ILE A 97 -4.29 13.23 -9.78
CA ILE A 97 -5.02 13.28 -8.51
C ILE A 97 -6.24 12.36 -8.57
N THR A 98 -6.06 11.13 -8.12
CA THR A 98 -7.12 10.12 -8.07
C THR A 98 -7.59 9.80 -6.65
N GLY A 99 -7.19 10.63 -5.69
CA GLY A 99 -7.60 10.46 -4.29
C GLY A 99 -6.87 11.39 -3.34
N GLN A 100 -7.24 11.28 -2.07
CA GLN A 100 -6.73 12.14 -1.00
C GLN A 100 -5.21 12.01 -0.80
N TRP A 101 -4.63 10.81 -1.01
CA TRP A 101 -3.20 10.60 -0.80
C TRP A 101 -2.38 11.28 -1.90
N ALA A 102 -2.77 11.15 -3.16
CA ALA A 102 -2.16 11.90 -4.25
C ALA A 102 -2.32 13.42 -4.05
N LYS A 103 -3.49 13.88 -3.58
CA LYS A 103 -3.72 15.30 -3.26
C LYS A 103 -2.78 15.80 -2.16
N LYS A 104 -2.54 15.02 -1.11
CA LYS A 104 -1.58 15.36 -0.04
C LYS A 104 -0.15 15.39 -0.54
N ALA A 105 0.25 14.43 -1.36
CA ALA A 105 1.58 14.43 -1.99
C ALA A 105 1.80 15.67 -2.86
N TYR A 106 0.81 16.03 -3.68
CA TYR A 106 0.80 17.28 -4.46
C TYR A 106 0.94 18.53 -3.57
N GLN A 107 0.14 18.61 -2.50
CA GLN A 107 0.18 19.75 -1.57
C GLN A 107 1.53 19.87 -0.87
N GLU A 108 2.15 18.74 -0.51
CA GLU A 108 3.47 18.76 0.10
C GLU A 108 4.55 19.16 -0.91
N ALA A 109 4.55 18.60 -2.12
CA ALA A 109 5.49 18.96 -3.19
C ALA A 109 5.40 20.44 -3.57
N SER A 110 4.20 21.02 -3.51
CA SER A 110 3.97 22.47 -3.78
C SER A 110 4.73 23.41 -2.82
N ARG A 111 5.23 22.88 -1.70
CA ARG A 111 6.06 23.66 -0.75
C ARG A 111 7.51 23.78 -1.22
N TYR A 112 7.93 22.90 -2.09
CA TYR A 112 9.31 22.82 -2.58
C TYR A 112 9.48 23.40 -3.99
N GLY A 113 8.39 23.54 -4.74
CA GLY A 113 8.43 24.05 -6.10
C GLY A 113 7.06 24.12 -6.75
N LYS A 114 7.05 24.18 -8.08
CA LYS A 114 5.83 24.17 -8.87
C LYS A 114 5.33 22.74 -9.03
N ALA A 115 4.17 22.44 -8.48
CA ALA A 115 3.46 21.19 -8.72
C ALA A 115 2.28 21.46 -9.67
N ASN A 116 2.13 20.65 -10.71
CA ASN A 116 1.04 20.76 -11.68
C ASN A 116 0.11 19.56 -11.54
N ILE A 117 -1.18 19.77 -11.77
CA ILE A 117 -2.17 18.68 -11.83
C ILE A 117 -2.42 18.38 -13.31
N LEU A 118 -2.05 17.18 -13.78
CA LEU A 118 -2.26 16.74 -15.15
C LEU A 118 -3.71 16.29 -15.39
N ALA A 119 -4.26 15.56 -14.43
CA ALA A 119 -5.62 15.06 -14.43
C ALA A 119 -6.12 14.82 -13.01
N SER A 120 -7.44 14.85 -12.82
CA SER A 120 -8.08 14.58 -11.53
C SER A 120 -9.44 13.95 -11.74
N SER A 121 -9.84 13.04 -10.84
CA SER A 121 -11.19 12.49 -10.76
C SER A 121 -11.98 13.02 -9.54
N GLU A 122 -11.57 14.18 -9.01
CA GLU A 122 -12.24 14.84 -7.88
C GLU A 122 -13.69 15.23 -8.18
N ASP A 123 -14.00 15.49 -9.46
CA ASP A 123 -15.34 15.83 -9.97
C ASP A 123 -16.43 14.79 -9.62
N LYS A 124 -16.03 13.49 -9.56
CA LYS A 124 -16.89 12.38 -9.16
C LYS A 124 -16.41 11.70 -7.89
N THR A 125 -15.86 12.45 -6.97
CA THR A 125 -15.39 11.94 -5.66
C THR A 125 -14.44 10.74 -5.82
N TYR A 126 -13.57 10.79 -6.86
CA TYR A 126 -12.55 9.79 -7.14
C TYR A 126 -13.07 8.35 -7.38
N THR A 127 -14.25 8.23 -7.99
CA THR A 127 -14.86 6.93 -8.30
C THR A 127 -14.36 6.28 -9.58
N TYR A 128 -13.44 6.94 -10.27
CA TYR A 128 -12.82 6.45 -11.52
C TYR A 128 -11.36 6.92 -11.63
N ILE A 129 -10.60 6.31 -12.55
CA ILE A 129 -9.26 6.74 -12.97
C ILE A 129 -9.41 7.53 -14.27
N PRO A 130 -8.87 8.78 -14.38
CA PRO A 130 -8.90 9.53 -15.63
C PRO A 130 -8.16 8.78 -16.74
N ASP A 131 -8.51 9.06 -17.98
CA ASP A 131 -7.70 8.62 -19.12
C ASP A 131 -6.30 9.23 -19.03
N CYS A 132 -5.29 8.37 -18.91
CA CYS A 132 -3.89 8.72 -18.75
C CYS A 132 -3.04 8.39 -20.01
N SER A 133 -3.67 8.16 -21.16
CA SER A 133 -3.01 7.79 -22.41
C SER A 133 -2.30 8.96 -23.09
N ASP A 134 -2.84 10.20 -22.96
CA ASP A 134 -2.26 11.42 -23.50
C ASP A 134 -2.39 12.62 -22.55
N LEU A 135 -1.56 12.64 -21.53
CA LEU A 135 -1.54 13.69 -20.52
C LEU A 135 -0.70 14.89 -20.97
N PRO A 136 -1.04 16.12 -20.54
CA PRO A 136 -0.24 17.32 -20.81
C PRO A 136 0.98 17.39 -19.89
N VAL A 137 1.84 16.36 -19.95
CA VAL A 137 3.05 16.26 -19.12
C VAL A 137 3.98 17.43 -19.39
N SER A 138 4.43 18.11 -18.33
CA SER A 138 5.31 19.27 -18.44
C SER A 138 6.68 18.86 -18.98
N GLU A 139 7.20 19.62 -19.94
CA GLU A 139 8.50 19.34 -20.56
C GLU A 139 9.63 19.33 -19.52
N ASP A 140 9.55 20.19 -18.52
CA ASP A 140 10.51 20.35 -17.45
C ASP A 140 10.15 19.57 -16.16
N ALA A 141 9.11 18.73 -16.15
CA ALA A 141 8.77 17.92 -14.97
C ALA A 141 9.91 16.97 -14.59
N ALA A 142 10.32 17.00 -13.33
CA ALA A 142 11.27 16.06 -12.77
C ALA A 142 10.68 14.64 -12.66
N TYR A 143 9.38 14.54 -12.36
CA TYR A 143 8.65 13.29 -12.28
C TYR A 143 7.14 13.50 -12.44
N VAL A 144 6.45 12.40 -12.75
CA VAL A 144 4.99 12.27 -12.67
C VAL A 144 4.65 11.38 -11.47
N TYR A 145 3.70 11.80 -10.65
CA TYR A 145 3.32 11.09 -9.41
C TYR A 145 1.91 10.49 -9.51
N VAL A 146 1.76 9.27 -9.00
CA VAL A 146 0.49 8.58 -8.84
C VAL A 146 0.36 7.90 -7.47
N CYS A 147 -0.85 7.84 -6.93
CA CYS A 147 -1.24 6.86 -5.93
C CYS A 147 -1.89 5.69 -6.66
N TYR A 148 -1.15 4.58 -6.81
CA TYR A 148 -1.49 3.51 -7.74
C TYR A 148 -2.75 2.74 -7.38
N ASN A 149 -3.06 2.68 -6.08
CA ASN A 149 -4.32 2.16 -5.54
C ASN A 149 -4.86 3.08 -4.45
N ASN A 150 -6.07 3.56 -4.60
CA ASN A 150 -6.68 4.55 -3.73
C ASN A 150 -7.45 3.87 -2.59
N THR A 151 -6.81 3.71 -1.45
CA THR A 151 -7.32 3.00 -0.25
C THR A 151 -8.69 3.50 0.22
N ILE A 152 -8.97 4.80 0.09
CA ILE A 152 -10.21 5.42 0.56
C ILE A 152 -11.33 5.20 -0.43
N TYR A 153 -11.05 5.35 -1.72
CA TYR A 153 -12.06 5.43 -2.78
C TYR A 153 -12.21 4.12 -3.55
N GLY A 154 -11.28 3.18 -3.41
CA GLY A 154 -11.34 1.84 -4.01
C GLY A 154 -11.01 1.79 -5.50
N THR A 155 -10.43 2.85 -6.07
CA THR A 155 -9.95 2.86 -7.45
C THR A 155 -8.49 2.42 -7.53
N LYS A 156 -8.12 1.77 -8.64
CA LYS A 156 -6.76 1.32 -8.93
C LYS A 156 -6.44 1.54 -10.40
N TYR A 157 -5.22 1.95 -10.72
CA TYR A 157 -4.72 2.00 -12.10
C TYR A 157 -4.64 0.58 -12.68
N GLN A 158 -5.28 0.37 -13.83
CA GLN A 158 -5.21 -0.87 -14.60
C GLN A 158 -4.10 -0.82 -15.67
N GLN A 159 -3.67 0.38 -16.02
CA GLN A 159 -2.61 0.64 -16.99
C GLN A 159 -1.65 1.68 -16.44
N ILE A 160 -0.40 1.61 -16.88
CA ILE A 160 0.63 2.60 -16.57
C ILE A 160 0.30 3.90 -17.30
N PRO A 161 0.28 5.06 -16.62
CA PRO A 161 0.11 6.37 -17.28
C PRO A 161 1.21 6.66 -18.29
N ASN A 162 0.86 7.26 -19.41
CA ASN A 162 1.84 7.74 -20.37
C ASN A 162 2.52 9.02 -19.85
N THR A 163 3.69 8.86 -19.28
CA THR A 163 4.48 9.96 -18.71
C THR A 163 5.32 10.70 -19.72
N LYS A 164 5.22 10.37 -21.02
CA LYS A 164 6.06 10.92 -22.11
C LYS A 164 7.57 10.82 -21.81
N GLY A 165 7.97 9.71 -21.16
CA GLY A 165 9.36 9.42 -20.80
C GLY A 165 9.85 10.05 -19.50
N LYS A 166 8.99 10.77 -18.76
CA LYS A 166 9.34 11.26 -17.42
C LYS A 166 9.31 10.12 -16.40
N ILE A 167 10.09 10.30 -15.33
CA ILE A 167 10.14 9.37 -14.19
C ILE A 167 8.74 9.22 -13.60
N LEU A 168 8.25 7.98 -13.49
CA LEU A 168 7.02 7.67 -12.79
C LEU A 168 7.33 7.33 -11.32
N VAL A 169 6.67 8.03 -10.41
CA VAL A 169 6.72 7.80 -8.96
C VAL A 169 5.37 7.27 -8.49
N ALA A 170 5.36 6.12 -7.83
CA ALA A 170 4.12 5.47 -7.40
C ALA A 170 4.08 5.18 -5.89
N ASP A 171 3.01 5.65 -5.22
CA ASP A 171 2.58 5.13 -3.93
C ASP A 171 1.79 3.84 -4.16
N MET A 172 2.38 2.70 -3.79
CA MET A 172 1.73 1.39 -3.87
C MET A 172 1.33 0.83 -2.50
N SER A 173 1.27 1.65 -1.46
CA SER A 173 1.04 1.20 -0.08
C SER A 173 -0.13 0.22 0.07
N SER A 174 -1.21 0.38 -0.68
CA SER A 174 -2.39 -0.47 -0.53
C SER A 174 -2.58 -1.54 -1.60
N CYS A 175 -1.62 -1.68 -2.52
CA CYS A 175 -1.65 -2.74 -3.54
C CYS A 175 -0.31 -3.45 -3.75
N ILE A 176 0.75 -3.02 -3.06
CA ILE A 176 2.07 -3.68 -3.20
C ILE A 176 1.94 -5.18 -2.89
N LEU A 177 2.63 -6.01 -3.67
CA LEU A 177 2.65 -7.47 -3.53
C LEU A 177 1.28 -8.16 -3.65
N SER A 178 0.27 -7.48 -4.18
CA SER A 178 -1.04 -8.10 -4.45
C SER A 178 -1.11 -8.80 -5.82
N GLU A 179 -0.21 -8.43 -6.71
CA GLU A 179 -0.06 -8.95 -8.07
C GLU A 179 1.35 -8.63 -8.60
N PRO A 180 1.80 -9.27 -9.69
CA PRO A 180 3.04 -8.89 -10.39
C PRO A 180 2.97 -7.44 -10.90
N VAL A 181 4.09 -6.73 -10.78
CA VAL A 181 4.30 -5.38 -11.32
C VAL A 181 5.64 -5.36 -12.01
N ASN A 182 5.74 -4.73 -13.18
CA ASN A 182 7.03 -4.49 -13.80
C ASN A 182 7.70 -3.27 -13.15
N VAL A 183 8.75 -3.52 -12.35
CA VAL A 183 9.45 -2.47 -11.60
C VAL A 183 10.11 -1.45 -12.53
N GLU A 184 10.53 -1.86 -13.74
CA GLU A 184 11.20 -0.98 -14.70
C GLU A 184 10.31 0.14 -15.27
N ASP A 185 8.98 0.01 -15.14
CA ASP A 185 8.04 1.08 -15.51
C ASP A 185 8.12 2.29 -14.58
N PHE A 186 8.82 2.16 -13.43
CA PHE A 186 8.87 3.18 -12.37
C PHE A 186 10.30 3.59 -12.07
N GLY A 187 10.51 4.88 -11.85
CA GLY A 187 11.76 5.34 -11.23
C GLY A 187 11.75 5.15 -9.72
N VAL A 188 10.56 5.27 -9.11
CA VAL A 188 10.37 5.09 -7.66
C VAL A 188 9.04 4.38 -7.38
N ILE A 189 9.11 3.28 -6.64
CA ILE A 189 7.95 2.68 -5.97
C ILE A 189 8.18 2.83 -4.47
N TYR A 190 7.17 3.29 -3.73
CA TYR A 190 7.24 3.27 -2.28
C TYR A 190 5.93 2.78 -1.66
N PHE A 191 6.02 2.26 -0.44
CA PHE A 191 4.86 1.76 0.27
C PHE A 191 5.07 1.75 1.78
N GLY A 192 4.05 2.19 2.52
CA GLY A 192 3.93 1.95 3.95
C GLY A 192 3.51 0.51 4.19
N VAL A 193 4.29 -0.24 4.98
CA VAL A 193 4.13 -1.69 5.13
C VAL A 193 2.86 -2.11 5.88
N GLN A 194 2.26 -1.22 6.67
CA GLN A 194 1.14 -1.50 7.59
C GLN A 194 -0.16 -1.95 6.93
N LYS A 195 -0.21 -2.02 5.61
CA LYS A 195 -1.40 -2.46 4.86
C LYS A 195 -1.28 -3.92 4.43
N ASN A 196 -0.30 -4.23 3.60
CA ASN A 196 -0.20 -5.54 2.97
C ASN A 196 1.07 -6.33 3.34
N VAL A 197 1.99 -5.77 4.12
CA VAL A 197 3.35 -6.29 4.27
C VAL A 197 3.76 -6.54 5.72
N GLY A 198 3.35 -5.68 6.66
CA GLY A 198 3.87 -5.78 8.03
C GLY A 198 3.18 -4.82 9.02
N PRO A 199 3.77 -4.58 10.19
CA PRO A 199 3.26 -3.62 11.17
C PRO A 199 3.57 -2.19 10.76
N ALA A 200 2.87 -1.21 11.37
CA ALA A 200 3.21 0.20 11.20
C ALA A 200 4.64 0.51 11.67
N GLY A 201 5.29 1.48 11.01
CA GLY A 201 6.61 2.00 11.40
C GLY A 201 7.68 1.87 10.31
N VAL A 202 7.51 0.98 9.35
CA VAL A 202 8.40 0.82 8.19
C VAL A 202 7.75 1.41 6.95
N VAL A 203 8.55 2.06 6.11
CA VAL A 203 8.25 2.35 4.71
C VAL A 203 9.38 1.79 3.86
N VAL A 204 9.03 1.16 2.75
CA VAL A 204 10.02 0.67 1.78
C VAL A 204 9.98 1.57 0.56
N CYS A 205 11.16 1.96 0.08
CA CYS A 205 11.33 2.65 -1.20
C CYS A 205 12.21 1.80 -2.12
N ILE A 206 11.70 1.50 -3.31
CA ILE A 206 12.44 0.86 -4.40
C ILE A 206 12.78 1.99 -5.36
N VAL A 207 14.04 2.35 -5.44
CA VAL A 207 14.51 3.56 -6.15
C VAL A 207 15.53 3.17 -7.21
N ARG A 208 15.34 3.60 -8.45
CA ARG A 208 16.31 3.39 -9.52
C ARG A 208 17.62 4.11 -9.18
N GLU A 209 18.74 3.41 -9.34
CA GLU A 209 20.03 3.84 -8.80
C GLU A 209 20.53 5.18 -9.34
N ASP A 210 20.23 5.50 -10.61
CA ASP A 210 20.58 6.78 -11.23
C ASP A 210 19.88 7.99 -10.58
N LEU A 211 18.83 7.77 -9.80
CA LEU A 211 18.09 8.80 -9.07
C LEU A 211 18.66 9.06 -7.67
N ILE A 212 19.59 8.22 -7.20
CA ILE A 212 20.22 8.32 -5.88
C ILE A 212 21.53 9.10 -6.01
N THR A 213 21.47 10.39 -5.79
CA THR A 213 22.61 11.31 -5.99
C THR A 213 22.77 12.28 -4.82
N ASP A 214 23.91 12.97 -4.75
CA ASP A 214 24.13 14.07 -3.81
C ASP A 214 23.48 15.38 -4.28
N ASP A 215 23.10 15.46 -5.55
CA ASP A 215 22.44 16.62 -6.14
C ASP A 215 20.93 16.55 -5.78
N VAL A 216 20.56 17.12 -4.65
CA VAL A 216 19.23 17.19 -4.07
C VAL A 216 18.84 18.65 -3.81
N LEU A 217 17.57 18.93 -3.45
CA LEU A 217 17.18 20.30 -3.07
C LEU A 217 18.04 20.80 -1.90
N GLU A 218 18.43 22.07 -1.97
CA GLU A 218 19.13 22.74 -0.88
C GLU A 218 18.35 22.65 0.43
N GLY A 219 19.02 22.36 1.54
CA GLY A 219 18.41 22.20 2.86
C GLY A 219 17.77 20.82 3.08
N THR A 220 17.92 19.87 2.17
CA THR A 220 17.43 18.49 2.39
C THR A 220 18.09 17.88 3.62
N PRO A 221 17.30 17.51 4.65
CA PRO A 221 17.84 16.87 5.86
C PRO A 221 18.57 15.55 5.52
N THR A 222 19.67 15.29 6.22
CA THR A 222 20.49 14.07 6.02
C THR A 222 19.65 12.80 6.03
N MET A 223 18.69 12.69 6.96
CA MET A 223 17.82 11.51 7.09
C MET A 223 16.86 11.30 5.90
N LEU A 224 16.57 12.34 5.11
CA LEU A 224 15.68 12.27 3.96
C LEU A 224 16.43 12.09 2.63
N LYS A 225 17.76 12.17 2.64
CA LYS A 225 18.59 11.87 1.46
C LYS A 225 18.63 10.37 1.20
N TRP A 226 18.14 9.94 0.05
CA TRP A 226 18.20 8.51 -0.32
C TRP A 226 19.64 8.00 -0.41
N LYS A 227 20.58 8.84 -0.85
CA LYS A 227 22.00 8.47 -0.90
C LYS A 227 22.55 8.12 0.48
N THR A 228 22.24 8.91 1.52
CA THR A 228 22.63 8.61 2.90
C THR A 228 22.13 7.23 3.36
N GLN A 229 20.91 6.89 3.01
CA GLN A 229 20.31 5.60 3.38
C GLN A 229 20.87 4.45 2.52
N ALA A 230 21.07 4.68 1.23
CA ALA A 230 21.60 3.68 0.31
C ALA A 230 23.09 3.33 0.62
N ASP A 231 23.92 4.34 0.88
CA ASP A 231 25.33 4.13 1.23
C ASP A 231 25.53 3.37 2.55
N ALA A 232 24.50 3.31 3.38
CA ALA A 232 24.48 2.63 4.66
C ALA A 232 23.58 1.38 4.69
N ASP A 233 23.12 0.87 3.54
CA ASP A 233 22.21 -0.28 3.43
C ASP A 233 20.99 -0.17 4.36
N SER A 234 20.38 1.03 4.44
CA SER A 234 19.27 1.40 5.34
C SER A 234 19.64 1.41 6.84
N LEU A 235 20.89 1.30 7.18
CA LEU A 235 21.41 1.23 8.56
C LEU A 235 22.19 2.49 8.98
N TYR A 236 21.91 3.63 8.36
CA TYR A 236 22.51 4.91 8.76
C TYR A 236 22.26 5.22 10.25
N ASN A 237 21.03 5.00 10.72
CA ASN A 237 20.66 5.01 12.13
C ASN A 237 19.98 3.69 12.49
N THR A 238 19.59 3.49 13.75
CA THR A 238 18.85 2.30 14.18
C THR A 238 17.50 2.23 13.47
N PRO A 239 17.27 1.21 12.65
CA PRO A 239 16.02 1.05 11.91
C PRO A 239 14.92 0.43 12.79
N PRO A 240 13.68 0.35 12.35
CA PRO A 240 12.61 -0.37 13.04
C PRO A 240 12.80 -1.90 12.89
N CYS A 241 13.78 -2.44 13.59
CA CYS A 241 14.30 -3.81 13.45
C CYS A 241 13.19 -4.87 13.45
N TYR A 242 12.29 -4.82 14.43
CA TYR A 242 11.20 -5.81 14.55
C TYR A 242 10.19 -5.68 13.39
N GLY A 243 9.92 -4.47 12.92
CA GLY A 243 9.07 -4.25 11.76
C GLY A 243 9.65 -4.85 10.48
N ILE A 244 10.96 -4.68 10.26
CA ILE A 244 11.68 -5.25 9.10
C ILE A 244 11.67 -6.79 9.17
N TYR A 245 11.90 -7.35 10.36
CA TYR A 245 11.83 -8.79 10.61
C TYR A 245 10.44 -9.36 10.23
N ILE A 246 9.35 -8.71 10.66
CA ILE A 246 7.99 -9.14 10.29
C ILE A 246 7.76 -9.00 8.78
N CYS A 247 8.25 -7.93 8.13
CA CYS A 247 8.18 -7.80 6.68
C CYS A 247 8.86 -8.98 5.97
N GLY A 248 10.06 -9.36 6.41
CA GLY A 248 10.79 -10.52 5.86
C GLY A 248 9.99 -11.81 5.99
N LYS A 249 9.32 -12.04 7.14
CA LYS A 249 8.45 -13.20 7.30
C LYS A 249 7.23 -13.17 6.38
N VAL A 250 6.65 -11.99 6.13
CA VAL A 250 5.54 -11.85 5.16
C VAL A 250 6.03 -12.09 3.73
N PHE A 251 7.24 -11.62 3.36
CA PHE A 251 7.81 -11.90 2.05
C PHE A 251 8.03 -13.40 1.84
N LYS A 252 8.62 -14.07 2.84
CA LYS A 252 8.76 -15.53 2.82
C LYS A 252 7.41 -16.22 2.71
N TRP A 253 6.41 -15.82 3.49
CA TRP A 253 5.05 -16.35 3.41
C TRP A 253 4.47 -16.21 2.00
N LEU A 254 4.64 -15.06 1.34
CA LEU A 254 4.19 -14.86 -0.05
C LEU A 254 4.88 -15.81 -1.03
N LYS A 255 6.19 -16.05 -0.88
CA LYS A 255 6.92 -17.04 -1.67
C LYS A 255 6.35 -18.44 -1.46
N ASP A 256 6.14 -18.84 -0.21
CA ASP A 256 5.56 -20.15 0.15
C ASP A 256 4.12 -20.32 -0.36
N GLN A 257 3.38 -19.21 -0.57
CA GLN A 257 2.06 -19.20 -1.20
C GLN A 257 2.08 -19.29 -2.74
N GLY A 258 3.24 -19.39 -3.36
CA GLY A 258 3.42 -19.49 -4.82
C GLY A 258 3.69 -18.16 -5.52
N GLY A 259 4.11 -17.14 -4.76
CA GLY A 259 4.50 -15.81 -5.27
C GLY A 259 3.33 -14.96 -5.75
N LEU A 260 3.67 -13.87 -6.46
CA LEU A 260 2.69 -12.84 -6.79
C LEU A 260 1.65 -13.27 -7.82
N THR A 261 1.99 -14.18 -8.73
CA THR A 261 1.03 -14.73 -9.72
C THR A 261 -0.08 -15.52 -9.03
N ALA A 262 0.28 -16.38 -8.07
CA ALA A 262 -0.69 -17.13 -7.29
C ALA A 262 -1.51 -16.20 -6.38
N MET A 263 -0.86 -15.19 -5.79
CA MET A 263 -1.53 -14.21 -4.94
C MET A 263 -2.53 -13.35 -5.72
N LYS A 264 -2.20 -12.92 -6.93
CA LYS A 264 -3.12 -12.22 -7.84
C LYS A 264 -4.40 -13.02 -8.04
N LYS A 265 -4.27 -14.30 -8.40
CA LYS A 265 -5.43 -15.17 -8.61
C LYS A 265 -6.31 -15.27 -7.36
N ARG A 266 -5.72 -15.44 -6.17
CA ARG A 266 -6.47 -15.45 -4.90
C ARG A 266 -7.17 -14.13 -4.62
N ASN A 267 -6.52 -13.01 -4.91
CA ASN A 267 -7.10 -11.69 -4.72
C ASN A 267 -8.24 -11.42 -5.70
N GLU A 268 -8.11 -11.85 -6.96
CA GLU A 268 -9.19 -11.78 -7.95
C GLU A 268 -10.40 -12.63 -7.53
N GLU A 269 -10.17 -13.85 -7.04
CA GLU A 269 -11.25 -14.71 -6.52
C GLU A 269 -11.98 -14.08 -5.34
N LYS A 270 -11.24 -13.52 -4.37
CA LYS A 270 -11.83 -12.81 -3.20
C LYS A 270 -12.62 -11.58 -3.62
N ALA A 271 -12.03 -10.73 -4.45
CA ALA A 271 -12.67 -9.52 -4.91
C ALA A 271 -13.94 -9.83 -5.72
N LYS A 272 -13.88 -10.84 -6.58
CA LYS A 272 -15.04 -11.29 -7.38
C LYS A 272 -16.22 -11.68 -6.51
N ILE A 273 -16.02 -12.41 -5.40
CA ILE A 273 -17.11 -12.82 -4.48
C ILE A 273 -17.88 -11.57 -3.98
N LEU A 274 -17.14 -10.56 -3.54
CA LEU A 274 -17.76 -9.35 -3.00
C LEU A 274 -18.37 -8.47 -4.10
N TYR A 275 -17.67 -8.26 -5.22
CA TYR A 275 -18.18 -7.43 -6.32
C TYR A 275 -19.38 -8.05 -7.04
N ASP A 276 -19.39 -9.37 -7.24
CA ASP A 276 -20.55 -10.06 -7.84
C ASP A 276 -21.81 -9.87 -6.97
N PHE A 277 -21.67 -9.90 -5.66
CA PHE A 277 -22.77 -9.60 -4.74
C PHE A 277 -23.22 -8.13 -4.85
N LEU A 278 -22.26 -7.18 -4.76
CA LEU A 278 -22.57 -5.75 -4.84
C LEU A 278 -23.24 -5.35 -6.17
N ASP A 279 -22.89 -6.02 -7.26
CA ASP A 279 -23.48 -5.78 -8.57
C ASP A 279 -24.93 -6.30 -8.70
N GLN A 280 -25.30 -7.27 -7.86
CA GLN A 280 -26.65 -7.90 -7.87
C GLN A 280 -27.55 -7.37 -6.74
N SER A 281 -26.97 -6.93 -5.61
CA SER A 281 -27.73 -6.47 -4.45
C SER A 281 -28.62 -5.28 -4.78
N GLU A 282 -29.85 -5.28 -4.25
CA GLU A 282 -30.76 -4.13 -4.34
C GLU A 282 -30.40 -3.06 -3.31
N MET A 283 -29.84 -3.46 -2.17
CA MET A 283 -29.50 -2.59 -1.04
C MET A 283 -28.08 -2.06 -1.11
N PHE A 284 -27.08 -2.94 -1.28
CA PHE A 284 -25.67 -2.56 -1.25
C PHE A 284 -25.14 -2.21 -2.64
N LYS A 285 -24.49 -1.06 -2.78
CA LYS A 285 -23.92 -0.59 -4.05
C LYS A 285 -22.46 -0.27 -3.92
N GLY A 286 -21.63 -0.82 -4.81
CA GLY A 286 -20.23 -0.39 -4.95
C GLY A 286 -20.14 1.04 -5.48
N THR A 287 -19.18 1.81 -5.02
CA THR A 287 -19.05 3.23 -5.38
C THR A 287 -18.13 3.47 -6.60
N VAL A 288 -17.42 2.46 -7.06
CA VAL A 288 -16.38 2.55 -8.10
C VAL A 288 -16.89 2.01 -9.43
N VAL A 289 -16.56 2.66 -10.54
CA VAL A 289 -16.79 2.14 -11.89
C VAL A 289 -16.07 0.79 -12.06
N LYS A 290 -16.68 -0.13 -12.81
CA LYS A 290 -16.23 -1.54 -12.85
C LYS A 290 -14.80 -1.69 -13.32
N GLU A 291 -14.40 -0.89 -14.29
CA GLU A 291 -13.10 -0.93 -14.95
C GLU A 291 -11.94 -0.56 -14.01
N ASP A 292 -12.22 0.26 -12.99
CA ASP A 292 -11.19 0.84 -12.10
C ASP A 292 -11.21 0.25 -10.69
N ARG A 293 -11.95 -0.83 -10.46
CA ARG A 293 -12.11 -1.47 -9.16
C ARG A 293 -10.80 -2.01 -8.59
N SER A 294 -10.53 -1.68 -7.34
CA SER A 294 -9.42 -2.24 -6.56
C SER A 294 -9.70 -3.68 -6.15
N LEU A 295 -8.67 -4.54 -6.19
CA LEU A 295 -8.71 -5.88 -5.59
C LEU A 295 -8.51 -5.85 -4.07
N MET A 296 -8.07 -4.71 -3.51
CA MET A 296 -7.65 -4.59 -2.10
C MET A 296 -8.66 -3.83 -1.23
N ASN A 297 -9.30 -2.78 -1.77
CA ASN A 297 -10.17 -1.91 -0.99
C ASN A 297 -11.51 -1.74 -1.72
N VAL A 298 -12.58 -2.24 -1.12
CA VAL A 298 -13.91 -2.27 -1.70
C VAL A 298 -14.85 -1.39 -0.89
N PRO A 299 -15.05 -0.10 -1.28
CA PRO A 299 -16.05 0.75 -0.66
C PRO A 299 -17.46 0.46 -1.23
N PHE A 300 -18.44 0.51 -0.35
CA PHE A 300 -19.85 0.33 -0.71
C PHE A 300 -20.78 1.08 0.25
N VAL A 301 -22.00 1.34 -0.18
CA VAL A 301 -23.02 2.09 0.55
C VAL A 301 -24.38 1.42 0.41
N THR A 302 -25.31 1.70 1.33
CA THR A 302 -26.72 1.36 1.15
C THR A 302 -27.51 2.52 0.55
N GLY A 303 -26.97 3.74 0.59
CA GLY A 303 -27.68 4.98 0.23
C GLY A 303 -28.44 5.60 1.40
N ASP A 304 -28.57 4.90 2.52
CA ASP A 304 -29.17 5.37 3.77
C ASP A 304 -28.11 5.32 4.90
N LYS A 305 -27.83 6.47 5.51
CA LYS A 305 -26.79 6.59 6.55
C LYS A 305 -27.13 5.84 7.84
N ASP A 306 -28.40 5.74 8.19
CA ASP A 306 -28.84 5.03 9.40
C ASP A 306 -28.72 3.53 9.17
N LEU A 307 -29.04 3.06 7.97
CA LEU A 307 -28.85 1.67 7.56
C LEU A 307 -27.37 1.29 7.46
N ASP A 308 -26.52 2.19 6.92
CA ASP A 308 -25.07 2.02 6.94
C ASP A 308 -24.52 1.86 8.38
N ALA A 309 -25.00 2.71 9.31
CA ALA A 309 -24.58 2.67 10.71
C ALA A 309 -25.05 1.39 11.41
N LYS A 310 -26.29 0.97 11.16
CA LYS A 310 -26.86 -0.29 11.65
C LYS A 310 -26.05 -1.49 11.18
N PHE A 311 -25.79 -1.56 9.85
CA PHE A 311 -24.96 -2.62 9.27
C PHE A 311 -23.59 -2.72 9.94
N VAL A 312 -22.88 -1.61 10.11
CA VAL A 312 -21.56 -1.58 10.75
C VAL A 312 -21.61 -2.09 12.19
N ALA A 313 -22.65 -1.72 12.95
CA ALA A 313 -22.81 -2.17 14.35
C ALA A 313 -23.08 -3.67 14.41
N GLU A 314 -24.03 -4.20 13.64
CA GLU A 314 -24.36 -5.62 13.64
C GLU A 314 -23.23 -6.49 13.06
N ALA A 315 -22.53 -6.00 12.03
CA ALA A 315 -21.37 -6.68 11.48
C ALA A 315 -20.24 -6.83 12.52
N LYS A 316 -20.02 -5.81 13.35
CA LYS A 316 -19.04 -5.87 14.44
C LYS A 316 -19.42 -6.93 15.48
N GLU A 317 -20.68 -7.01 15.88
CA GLU A 317 -21.18 -8.05 16.80
C GLU A 317 -21.04 -9.46 16.20
N ALA A 318 -21.14 -9.58 14.87
CA ALA A 318 -20.93 -10.82 14.13
C ALA A 318 -19.44 -11.17 13.92
N GLY A 319 -18.50 -10.35 14.41
CA GLY A 319 -17.05 -10.60 14.32
C GLY A 319 -16.37 -10.05 13.07
N PHE A 320 -17.02 -9.11 12.35
CA PHE A 320 -16.43 -8.37 11.23
C PHE A 320 -15.99 -6.98 11.70
N GLU A 321 -14.71 -6.79 11.93
CA GLU A 321 -14.16 -5.55 12.47
C GLU A 321 -13.77 -4.55 11.37
N ASN A 322 -13.93 -3.25 11.66
CA ASN A 322 -13.42 -2.13 10.88
C ASN A 322 -14.04 -1.97 9.46
N LEU A 323 -15.32 -2.33 9.30
CA LEU A 323 -16.05 -2.15 8.04
C LEU A 323 -16.51 -0.70 7.79
N LYS A 324 -16.53 0.18 8.80
CA LYS A 324 -16.95 1.58 8.63
C LYS A 324 -16.11 2.28 7.56
N GLY A 325 -16.76 2.89 6.58
CA GLY A 325 -16.13 3.65 5.50
C GLY A 325 -15.43 4.92 5.98
N HIS A 326 -14.57 5.48 5.12
CA HIS A 326 -13.90 6.74 5.43
C HIS A 326 -14.91 7.89 5.40
N ARG A 327 -14.73 8.89 6.31
CA ARG A 327 -15.66 10.02 6.48
C ARG A 327 -15.97 10.80 5.19
N THR A 328 -15.10 10.77 4.20
CA THR A 328 -15.27 11.48 2.91
C THR A 328 -16.14 10.71 1.92
N VAL A 329 -16.27 9.40 2.07
CA VAL A 329 -17.10 8.53 1.22
C VAL A 329 -18.39 8.14 1.93
N GLY A 330 -18.30 7.93 3.26
CA GLY A 330 -19.39 7.35 4.05
C GLY A 330 -19.46 5.83 3.90
N GLY A 331 -20.61 5.28 4.22
CA GLY A 331 -20.90 3.86 4.04
C GLY A 331 -19.90 2.93 4.73
N MET A 332 -19.55 1.89 4.02
CA MET A 332 -18.66 0.82 4.44
C MET A 332 -17.45 0.70 3.52
N ARG A 333 -16.40 0.05 4.02
CA ARG A 333 -15.24 -0.37 3.20
C ARG A 333 -14.69 -1.69 3.72
N ALA A 334 -14.69 -2.70 2.87
CA ALA A 334 -13.99 -3.94 3.12
C ALA A 334 -12.58 -3.87 2.51
N SER A 335 -11.53 -3.86 3.37
CA SER A 335 -10.14 -4.00 2.93
C SER A 335 -9.75 -5.47 2.99
N ILE A 336 -9.60 -6.10 1.83
CA ILE A 336 -9.43 -7.55 1.65
C ILE A 336 -8.00 -7.91 1.23
N TYR A 337 -7.02 -7.29 1.84
CA TYR A 337 -5.60 -7.50 1.56
C TYR A 337 -5.19 -8.97 1.47
N ASN A 338 -3.94 -9.23 1.06
CA ASN A 338 -3.43 -10.59 0.83
C ASN A 338 -3.74 -11.57 1.97
N ALA A 339 -3.57 -11.13 3.22
CA ALA A 339 -3.75 -11.97 4.41
C ALA A 339 -5.22 -12.21 4.81
N MET A 340 -6.18 -11.50 4.20
CA MET A 340 -7.61 -11.78 4.44
C MET A 340 -7.95 -13.13 3.79
N PRO A 341 -8.39 -14.14 4.58
CA PRO A 341 -8.78 -15.43 3.99
C PRO A 341 -10.05 -15.30 3.14
N LYS A 342 -10.15 -16.11 2.09
CA LYS A 342 -11.33 -16.18 1.23
C LYS A 342 -12.62 -16.40 2.02
N GLU A 343 -12.57 -17.28 3.02
CA GLU A 343 -13.67 -17.56 3.95
C GLU A 343 -14.20 -16.28 4.63
N GLY A 344 -13.32 -15.33 4.99
CA GLY A 344 -13.72 -14.07 5.60
C GLY A 344 -14.60 -13.23 4.68
N VAL A 345 -14.27 -13.21 3.37
CA VAL A 345 -15.07 -12.51 2.36
C VAL A 345 -16.39 -13.26 2.09
N GLU A 346 -16.36 -14.58 2.02
CA GLU A 346 -17.57 -15.42 1.85
C GLU A 346 -18.56 -15.22 3.00
N LYS A 347 -18.04 -15.21 4.25
CA LYS A 347 -18.88 -14.96 5.44
C LYS A 347 -19.42 -13.54 5.48
N LEU A 348 -18.63 -12.55 5.07
CA LEU A 348 -19.13 -11.17 4.96
C LEU A 348 -20.28 -11.08 3.96
N VAL A 349 -20.14 -11.66 2.78
CA VAL A 349 -21.21 -11.66 1.77
C VAL A 349 -22.46 -12.42 2.26
N ALA A 350 -22.29 -13.54 2.96
CA ALA A 350 -23.41 -14.25 3.57
C ALA A 350 -24.14 -13.38 4.61
N PHE A 351 -23.39 -12.66 5.45
CA PHE A 351 -23.94 -11.71 6.41
C PHE A 351 -24.67 -10.55 5.71
N MET A 352 -24.10 -9.98 4.65
CA MET A 352 -24.72 -8.91 3.86
C MET A 352 -26.05 -9.36 3.25
N LYS A 353 -26.14 -10.57 2.69
CA LYS A 353 -27.38 -11.14 2.15
C LYS A 353 -28.45 -11.25 3.22
N LYS A 354 -28.11 -11.81 4.38
CA LYS A 354 -29.02 -11.91 5.52
C LYS A 354 -29.52 -10.54 5.97
N PHE A 355 -28.60 -9.58 6.12
CA PHE A 355 -28.93 -8.21 6.51
C PHE A 355 -29.89 -7.56 5.50
N GLU A 356 -29.65 -7.74 4.19
CA GLU A 356 -30.53 -7.24 3.12
C GLU A 356 -31.93 -7.85 3.22
N GLU A 357 -32.06 -9.16 3.49
CA GLU A 357 -33.35 -9.83 3.65
C GLU A 357 -34.13 -9.33 4.87
N GLU A 358 -33.45 -9.04 5.98
CA GLU A 358 -34.05 -8.60 7.25
C GLU A 358 -34.41 -7.10 7.27
N ASN A 359 -33.92 -6.30 6.31
CA ASN A 359 -34.09 -4.84 6.30
C ASN A 359 -34.70 -4.32 4.97
N LYS A 360 -35.37 -5.19 4.19
CA LYS A 360 -36.17 -4.80 3.00
C LYS A 360 -37.46 -4.14 3.37
#